data_98d296b356abcfe61f7794e3651997e9
#
_entry.id   98d296b356abcfe61f7794e3651997e9
#
_cell.length_a   1.000
_cell.length_b   1.000
_cell.length_c   1.000
_cell.angle_alpha   90.00
_cell.angle_beta   90.00
_cell.angle_gamma   90.00
#
_symmetry.space_group_name_H-M   'P 1'
#
loop_
_entity.id
_entity.type
_entity.pdbx_description
1 polymer ?
#
loop_
_entity_poly.entity_id
_entity_poly.type
_entity_poly.pdbx_seq_one_letter_code
_entity_poly.pdbx_strand_id
1 'polypeptide(L)'
;YKNRILFADKVFESPLSRNGFATYDYVLLDSIAVEKEKIYTIYFFPRRSEDLAFTGSFTVSAPSYALTKINMRIDPAINLNLVSGLNLEKTFLIANDSVYLPKSNRYAGEFSAVKKAENAKTLAVIKSEFFDQYSFNNPKTEAFYKNQKMQVAQKEYQEEKAFWDAFENNKNYSKDTRGILTEIKNNSKMKRILQFTDFFTGGYANIAPGIQFGKWWNSFNNNDVEGNRLRLGFRTFKTMEDRFRSNAYIAYGFGDSKTKYAFDVKYLLKQDPRITVGAVYSKDFEQLGSRLLKTKNLIDFSSGGTNSFLARGSNYYLSDIERFGVNLDFGFSNNLHVGLNLISEHIASAAPEFFSIASTQKNRVVSEYKHVQINSYIQYTPRRNVFGYGVEQRFGVNLHPKFVLKYSQGIEGLFGGVLDYNKVQLSYNQTILLNFMGNLDANFELGKTYGVVPLPLLSAIPSNQGYSLKPRTFSLLNYYDMVVDSYLMGHFEHHFNGFISNKIPLIKKFKLRTLATFRFAYGSTTAQNRDINKSNLQYNSPDSELY
;
A
#
# COMPACT_ATOMS: atom_id res chain seq x y z
N TYR A 1 -2.95 8.66 22.83
CA TYR A 1 -4.40 8.46 23.05
C TYR A 1 -5.24 9.73 22.99
N LYS A 2 -4.65 10.89 23.01
CA LYS A 2 -5.37 12.15 22.77
C LYS A 2 -5.85 12.31 21.31
N ASN A 3 -5.47 11.38 20.43
CA ASN A 3 -5.76 11.44 19.00
C ASN A 3 -6.51 10.17 18.55
N ARG A 4 -6.64 10.01 17.26
CA ARG A 4 -7.22 8.85 16.61
C ARG A 4 -6.28 7.64 16.66
N ILE A 5 -6.86 6.45 16.71
CA ILE A 5 -6.12 5.18 16.77
C ILE A 5 -6.35 4.45 15.45
N LEU A 6 -5.25 4.17 14.74
CA LEU A 6 -5.30 3.41 13.51
C LEU A 6 -5.14 1.92 13.82
N PHE A 7 -6.10 1.12 13.40
CA PHE A 7 -6.05 -0.34 13.52
C PHE A 7 -6.72 -1.00 12.32
N ALA A 8 -6.06 -2.00 11.74
CA ALA A 8 -6.56 -2.79 10.61
C ALA A 8 -7.13 -1.92 9.47
N ASP A 9 -6.35 -0.94 8.99
CA ASP A 9 -6.73 0.04 7.95
C ASP A 9 -7.91 0.97 8.30
N LYS A 10 -8.45 0.87 9.51
CA LYS A 10 -9.55 1.71 10.01
C LYS A 10 -9.06 2.66 11.10
N VAL A 11 -9.68 3.80 11.16
CA VAL A 11 -9.38 4.84 12.14
C VAL A 11 -10.47 4.89 13.19
N PHE A 12 -10.09 4.64 14.42
CA PHE A 12 -10.95 4.71 15.58
C PHE A 12 -10.78 6.06 16.28
N GLU A 13 -11.88 6.67 16.67
CA GLU A 13 -11.81 7.86 17.52
C GLU A 13 -11.40 7.44 18.93
N SER A 14 -10.44 8.15 19.53
CA SER A 14 -10.05 7.89 20.90
C SER A 14 -11.06 8.48 21.90
N PRO A 15 -11.40 7.81 23.00
CA PRO A 15 -12.25 8.39 24.03
C PRO A 15 -11.60 9.61 24.72
N LEU A 16 -10.30 9.79 24.59
CA LEU A 16 -9.56 10.93 25.14
C LEU A 16 -9.26 12.02 24.09
N SER A 17 -9.84 11.90 22.90
CA SER A 17 -9.69 12.90 21.85
C SER A 17 -10.54 14.14 22.13
N ARG A 18 -10.19 15.27 21.49
CA ARG A 18 -11.01 16.48 21.57
C ARG A 18 -12.44 16.25 21.06
N ASN A 19 -12.62 15.34 20.12
CA ASN A 19 -13.92 14.98 19.54
C ASN A 19 -14.59 13.81 20.26
N GLY A 20 -14.02 13.33 21.36
CA GLY A 20 -14.54 12.19 22.12
C GLY A 20 -16.00 12.37 22.52
N PHE A 21 -16.39 13.55 22.98
CA PHE A 21 -17.78 13.84 23.38
C PHE A 21 -18.81 13.75 22.24
N ALA A 22 -18.40 13.86 20.99
CA ALA A 22 -19.28 13.64 19.85
C ALA A 22 -19.53 12.16 19.55
N THR A 23 -18.62 11.29 19.99
CA THR A 23 -18.63 9.86 19.70
C THR A 23 -19.05 9.02 20.90
N TYR A 24 -18.70 9.43 22.12
CA TYR A 24 -18.87 8.66 23.35
C TYR A 24 -19.78 9.33 24.36
N ASP A 25 -20.44 8.50 25.15
CA ASP A 25 -21.01 8.86 26.43
C ASP A 25 -20.10 8.39 27.55
N TYR A 26 -20.07 9.14 28.67
CA TYR A 26 -19.19 8.90 29.80
C TYR A 26 -20.02 8.80 31.08
N VAL A 27 -19.70 7.79 31.90
CA VAL A 27 -20.37 7.55 33.17
C VAL A 27 -19.31 7.40 34.27
N LEU A 28 -19.44 8.17 35.34
CA LEU A 28 -18.64 7.98 36.53
C LEU A 28 -19.10 6.70 37.24
N LEU A 29 -18.25 5.66 37.23
CA LEU A 29 -18.56 4.37 37.88
C LEU A 29 -18.27 4.40 39.36
N ASP A 30 -17.11 4.94 39.75
CA ASP A 30 -16.61 4.85 41.11
C ASP A 30 -15.61 5.97 41.41
N SER A 31 -15.45 6.25 42.71
CA SER A 31 -14.43 7.15 43.21
C SER A 31 -13.83 6.59 44.51
N ILE A 32 -12.55 6.25 44.50
CA ILE A 32 -11.85 5.66 45.60
C ILE A 32 -10.81 6.65 46.13
N ALA A 33 -10.76 6.86 47.43
CA ALA A 33 -9.69 7.60 48.10
C ALA A 33 -8.53 6.63 48.38
N VAL A 34 -7.35 6.91 47.87
CA VAL A 34 -6.12 6.16 48.10
C VAL A 34 -5.09 7.13 48.68
N GLU A 35 -4.76 6.95 49.95
CA GLU A 35 -3.86 7.85 50.70
C GLU A 35 -4.32 9.32 50.66
N LYS A 36 -3.61 10.16 49.89
CA LYS A 36 -3.90 11.60 49.70
C LYS A 36 -4.57 11.93 48.40
N GLU A 37 -4.80 10.94 47.53
CA GLU A 37 -5.37 11.12 46.21
C GLU A 37 -6.77 10.49 46.09
N LYS A 38 -7.60 11.11 45.27
CA LYS A 38 -8.88 10.53 44.92
C LYS A 38 -8.82 10.06 43.47
N ILE A 39 -9.10 8.79 43.23
CA ILE A 39 -9.09 8.16 41.92
C ILE A 39 -10.52 8.03 41.43
N TYR A 40 -10.81 8.58 40.27
CA TYR A 40 -12.09 8.46 39.58
C TYR A 40 -12.01 7.40 38.52
N THR A 41 -12.96 6.47 38.48
CA THR A 41 -13.13 5.48 37.41
C THR A 41 -14.27 5.92 36.51
N ILE A 42 -13.97 6.19 35.25
CA ILE A 42 -14.92 6.66 34.25
C ILE A 42 -15.07 5.57 33.19
N TYR A 43 -16.31 5.13 32.99
CA TYR A 43 -16.68 4.22 31.92
C TYR A 43 -17.09 5.03 30.70
N PHE A 44 -16.72 4.57 29.52
CA PHE A 44 -17.09 5.17 28.25
C PHE A 44 -17.59 4.11 27.26
N PHE A 45 -18.55 4.49 26.45
CA PHE A 45 -19.10 3.66 25.40
C PHE A 45 -19.55 4.53 24.22
N PRO A 46 -19.53 4.01 22.98
CA PRO A 46 -19.96 4.78 21.83
C PRO A 46 -21.47 5.06 21.89
N ARG A 47 -21.89 6.26 21.49
CA ARG A 47 -23.29 6.64 21.36
C ARG A 47 -24.03 5.77 20.36
N ARG A 48 -23.30 5.20 19.40
CA ARG A 48 -23.78 4.27 18.39
C ARG A 48 -22.88 3.04 18.37
N SER A 49 -23.46 1.89 18.63
CA SER A 49 -22.71 0.63 18.81
C SER A 49 -21.88 0.21 17.59
N GLU A 50 -22.22 0.68 16.39
CA GLU A 50 -21.55 0.35 15.15
C GLU A 50 -20.49 1.37 14.70
N ASP A 51 -20.33 2.46 15.45
CA ASP A 51 -19.26 3.42 15.16
C ASP A 51 -17.90 2.78 15.37
N LEU A 52 -16.89 3.24 14.61
CA LEU A 52 -15.50 2.83 14.80
C LEU A 52 -14.94 3.46 16.08
N ALA A 53 -15.37 2.92 17.20
CA ALA A 53 -15.13 3.43 18.54
C ALA A 53 -14.87 2.29 19.52
N PHE A 54 -14.38 2.62 20.69
CA PHE A 54 -14.07 1.65 21.74
C PHE A 54 -15.12 1.72 22.87
N THR A 55 -15.24 0.62 23.59
CA THR A 55 -15.92 0.58 24.87
C THR A 55 -14.90 0.27 25.96
N GLY A 56 -15.00 0.88 27.13
CA GLY A 56 -14.05 0.58 28.20
C GLY A 56 -14.10 1.56 29.35
N SER A 57 -13.01 1.63 30.09
CA SER A 57 -12.89 2.52 31.24
C SER A 57 -11.49 3.15 31.32
N PHE A 58 -11.42 4.29 31.95
CA PHE A 58 -10.16 4.89 32.35
C PHE A 58 -10.25 5.44 33.78
N THR A 59 -9.08 5.51 34.42
CA THR A 59 -8.95 6.07 35.77
C THR A 59 -8.10 7.32 35.72
N VAL A 60 -8.51 8.33 36.47
CA VAL A 60 -7.79 9.59 36.65
C VAL A 60 -7.61 9.89 38.13
N SER A 61 -6.47 10.45 38.48
CA SER A 61 -6.12 10.82 39.86
C SER A 61 -6.33 12.31 40.06
N ALA A 62 -7.04 12.72 41.12
CA ALA A 62 -7.17 14.09 41.55
C ALA A 62 -6.08 14.46 42.57
N PRO A 63 -5.60 15.71 42.56
CA PRO A 63 -6.16 16.87 41.87
C PRO A 63 -5.65 17.07 40.44
N SER A 64 -4.65 16.29 39.98
CA SER A 64 -4.01 16.51 38.66
C SER A 64 -4.87 16.09 37.47
N TYR A 65 -5.88 15.24 37.70
CA TYR A 65 -6.70 14.57 36.66
C TYR A 65 -5.85 13.82 35.61
N ALA A 66 -4.66 13.38 36.01
CA ALA A 66 -3.80 12.62 35.15
C ALA A 66 -4.33 11.19 34.97
N LEU A 67 -4.15 10.66 33.77
CA LEU A 67 -4.54 9.30 33.41
C LEU A 67 -3.63 8.28 34.11
N THR A 68 -4.18 7.38 34.91
CA THR A 68 -3.44 6.32 35.60
C THR A 68 -3.58 4.97 34.93
N LYS A 69 -4.77 4.69 34.36
CA LYS A 69 -5.03 3.46 33.58
C LYS A 69 -6.07 3.74 32.51
N ILE A 70 -5.96 3.05 31.38
CA ILE A 70 -7.03 2.99 30.38
C ILE A 70 -7.13 1.57 29.82
N ASN A 71 -8.36 1.09 29.74
CA ASN A 71 -8.71 -0.16 29.07
C ASN A 71 -9.73 0.14 27.98
N MET A 72 -9.46 -0.32 26.75
CA MET A 72 -10.28 -0.11 25.58
C MET A 72 -10.48 -1.41 24.84
N ARG A 73 -11.71 -1.74 24.52
CA ARG A 73 -12.05 -2.92 23.70
C ARG A 73 -12.92 -2.50 22.52
N ILE A 74 -12.78 -3.21 21.41
CA ILE A 74 -13.68 -3.07 20.28
C ILE A 74 -14.98 -3.82 20.57
N ASP A 75 -16.11 -3.19 20.34
CA ASP A 75 -17.43 -3.84 20.45
C ASP A 75 -17.57 -4.91 19.36
N PRO A 76 -18.08 -6.12 19.67
CA PRO A 76 -18.35 -7.17 18.68
C PRO A 76 -19.34 -6.77 17.58
N ALA A 77 -20.14 -5.72 17.81
CA ALA A 77 -21.04 -5.16 16.80
C ALA A 77 -20.28 -4.51 15.63
N ILE A 78 -19.04 -4.06 15.88
CA ILE A 78 -18.20 -3.47 14.83
C ILE A 78 -17.72 -4.58 13.90
N ASN A 79 -18.05 -4.45 12.62
CA ASN A 79 -17.65 -5.42 11.61
C ASN A 79 -16.25 -5.06 11.07
N LEU A 80 -15.23 -5.69 11.61
CA LEU A 80 -13.87 -5.67 11.06
C LEU A 80 -13.59 -6.98 10.35
N ASN A 81 -12.97 -6.91 9.19
CA ASN A 81 -12.55 -8.09 8.45
C ASN A 81 -11.47 -8.83 9.25
N LEU A 82 -11.65 -10.13 9.44
CA LEU A 82 -10.70 -11.02 10.12
C LEU A 82 -10.45 -10.71 11.61
N VAL A 83 -10.99 -9.64 12.18
CA VAL A 83 -10.81 -9.28 13.60
C VAL A 83 -12.07 -9.62 14.36
N SER A 84 -11.97 -10.52 15.34
CA SER A 84 -13.07 -10.91 16.24
C SER A 84 -13.02 -10.18 17.59
N GLY A 85 -11.87 -9.68 17.99
CA GLY A 85 -11.71 -8.91 19.21
C GLY A 85 -10.42 -8.10 19.23
N LEU A 86 -10.43 -6.99 19.93
CA LEU A 86 -9.24 -6.20 20.26
C LEU A 86 -9.42 -5.61 21.64
N ASN A 87 -8.42 -5.81 22.49
CA ASN A 87 -8.32 -5.20 23.82
C ASN A 87 -6.99 -4.47 23.93
N LEU A 88 -7.04 -3.22 24.37
CA LEU A 88 -5.89 -2.33 24.57
C LEU A 88 -5.89 -1.87 26.02
N GLU A 89 -4.85 -2.20 26.75
CA GLU A 89 -4.68 -1.76 28.14
C GLU A 89 -3.39 -0.96 28.28
N LYS A 90 -3.45 0.16 28.99
CA LYS A 90 -2.27 0.93 29.38
C LYS A 90 -2.35 1.35 30.81
N THR A 91 -1.20 1.26 31.48
CA THR A 91 -1.02 1.77 32.84
C THR A 91 0.10 2.79 32.86
N PHE A 92 -0.04 3.72 33.79
CA PHE A 92 0.95 4.77 34.03
C PHE A 92 1.42 4.68 35.47
N LEU A 93 2.62 5.16 35.72
CA LEU A 93 3.17 5.34 37.06
C LEU A 93 3.36 6.83 37.31
N ILE A 94 3.24 7.20 38.59
CA ILE A 94 3.57 8.55 39.05
C ILE A 94 5.01 8.53 39.49
N ALA A 95 5.82 9.42 38.95
CA ALA A 95 7.20 9.63 39.34
C ALA A 95 7.33 11.03 39.92
N ASN A 96 8.03 11.16 41.06
CA ASN A 96 8.27 12.44 41.74
C ASN A 96 7.00 13.30 41.92
N ASP A 97 5.89 12.67 42.30
CA ASP A 97 4.58 13.27 42.64
C ASP A 97 3.91 14.11 41.54
N SER A 98 4.53 14.32 40.40
CA SER A 98 4.01 15.19 39.36
C SER A 98 4.19 14.69 37.93
N VAL A 99 5.04 13.70 37.69
CA VAL A 99 5.34 13.21 36.35
C VAL A 99 4.69 11.85 36.12
N TYR A 100 3.79 11.78 35.15
CA TYR A 100 3.08 10.56 34.76
C TYR A 100 3.77 9.92 33.57
N LEU A 101 4.30 8.71 33.76
CA LEU A 101 5.08 7.98 32.78
C LEU A 101 4.40 6.65 32.42
N PRO A 102 4.53 6.15 31.20
CA PRO A 102 4.04 4.81 30.84
C PRO A 102 4.67 3.74 31.74
N LYS A 103 3.86 2.83 32.28
CA LYS A 103 4.32 1.66 33.05
C LYS A 103 4.22 0.40 32.21
N SER A 104 3.09 0.18 31.59
CA SER A 104 2.90 -0.96 30.69
C SER A 104 1.85 -0.69 29.63
N ASN A 105 2.03 -1.33 28.48
CA ASN A 105 1.02 -1.42 27.43
C ASN A 105 0.76 -2.90 27.15
N ARG A 106 -0.50 -3.29 27.02
CA ARG A 106 -0.90 -4.62 26.58
C ARG A 106 -1.88 -4.51 25.43
N TYR A 107 -1.59 -5.20 24.36
CA TYR A 107 -2.41 -5.29 23.15
C TYR A 107 -2.80 -6.76 22.97
N ALA A 108 -4.07 -7.07 22.97
CA ALA A 108 -4.58 -8.42 22.73
C ALA A 108 -5.56 -8.36 21.55
N GLY A 109 -5.19 -8.97 20.45
CA GLY A 109 -6.00 -9.08 19.24
C GLY A 109 -6.44 -10.51 18.99
N GLU A 110 -7.69 -10.71 18.63
CA GLU A 110 -8.24 -11.99 18.23
C GLU A 110 -8.62 -11.94 16.76
N PHE A 111 -8.12 -12.90 16.00
CA PHE A 111 -8.30 -12.96 14.54
C PHE A 111 -8.98 -14.27 14.15
N SER A 112 -9.97 -14.17 13.27
CA SER A 112 -10.70 -15.32 12.74
C SER A 112 -11.01 -15.12 11.27
N ALA A 113 -10.73 -16.13 10.45
CA ALA A 113 -11.07 -16.11 9.02
C ALA A 113 -12.56 -16.40 8.75
N VAL A 114 -13.26 -17.00 9.70
CA VAL A 114 -14.67 -17.37 9.59
C VAL A 114 -15.46 -16.71 10.72
N LYS A 115 -16.63 -16.17 10.43
CA LYS A 115 -17.53 -15.65 11.48
C LYS A 115 -17.78 -16.75 12.53
N LYS A 116 -17.80 -16.38 13.80
CA LYS A 116 -18.03 -17.24 14.97
C LYS A 116 -19.08 -18.34 14.71
N ALA A 117 -18.60 -19.52 14.35
CA ALA A 117 -19.27 -20.73 14.80
C ALA A 117 -18.82 -20.92 16.27
N GLU A 118 -19.67 -21.44 17.12
CA GLU A 118 -19.39 -21.63 18.58
C GLU A 118 -18.07 -22.36 18.86
N ASN A 119 -17.48 -23.05 17.88
CA ASN A 119 -16.22 -23.78 17.94
C ASN A 119 -15.14 -23.26 16.99
N ALA A 120 -15.24 -22.02 16.45
CA ALA A 120 -14.23 -21.50 15.55
C ALA A 120 -12.93 -21.22 16.30
N LYS A 121 -11.84 -21.85 15.88
CA LYS A 121 -10.50 -21.58 16.41
C LYS A 121 -10.08 -20.17 15.99
N THR A 122 -9.77 -19.33 16.95
CA THR A 122 -9.25 -17.96 16.74
C THR A 122 -7.75 -17.94 16.98
N LEU A 123 -7.04 -17.07 16.24
CA LEU A 123 -5.66 -16.75 16.52
C LEU A 123 -5.62 -15.57 17.48
N ALA A 124 -5.14 -15.77 18.70
CA ALA A 124 -4.90 -14.68 19.65
C ALA A 124 -3.45 -14.20 19.53
N VAL A 125 -3.27 -12.90 19.37
CA VAL A 125 -1.97 -12.24 19.35
C VAL A 125 -1.91 -11.28 20.53
N ILE A 126 -0.95 -11.49 21.43
CA ILE A 126 -0.75 -10.64 22.60
C ILE A 126 0.63 -10.00 22.50
N LYS A 127 0.67 -8.68 22.61
CA LYS A 127 1.91 -7.90 22.75
C LYS A 127 1.87 -7.16 24.08
N SER A 128 2.91 -7.33 24.89
CA SER A 128 3.10 -6.59 26.14
C SER A 128 4.40 -5.79 26.06
N GLU A 129 4.33 -4.54 26.48
CA GLU A 129 5.46 -3.62 26.57
C GLU A 129 5.54 -3.14 28.01
N PHE A 130 6.73 -3.18 28.58
CA PHE A 130 6.99 -2.70 29.93
C PHE A 130 8.04 -1.59 29.86
N PHE A 131 7.84 -0.55 30.65
CA PHE A 131 8.70 0.62 30.71
C PHE A 131 9.23 0.76 32.12
N ASP A 132 10.54 0.81 32.26
CA ASP A 132 11.24 0.98 33.53
C ASP A 132 12.52 1.80 33.35
N GLN A 133 13.25 2.03 34.43
CA GLN A 133 14.54 2.71 34.45
C GLN A 133 14.52 4.11 33.80
N TYR A 134 13.51 4.90 34.17
CA TYR A 134 13.41 6.27 33.72
C TYR A 134 14.57 7.11 34.30
N SER A 135 15.28 7.81 33.43
CA SER A 135 16.34 8.75 33.81
C SER A 135 15.87 10.18 33.62
N PHE A 136 15.97 10.98 34.69
CA PHE A 136 15.58 12.38 34.69
C PHE A 136 16.81 13.26 34.67
N ASN A 137 16.70 14.45 34.07
CA ASN A 137 17.74 15.48 34.02
C ASN A 137 19.09 15.01 33.41
N ASN A 138 19.06 13.97 32.61
CA ASN A 138 20.21 13.47 31.87
C ASN A 138 19.89 13.43 30.35
N PRO A 139 19.78 14.59 29.69
CA PRO A 139 19.44 14.66 28.29
C PRO A 139 20.58 14.09 27.44
N LYS A 140 20.22 13.27 26.46
CA LYS A 140 21.15 12.86 25.42
C LYS A 140 21.42 14.03 24.46
N THR A 141 22.38 13.85 23.56
CA THR A 141 22.75 14.90 22.59
C THR A 141 21.55 15.27 21.69
N GLU A 142 21.54 16.51 21.19
CA GLU A 142 20.48 16.97 20.28
C GLU A 142 20.34 16.09 19.02
N ALA A 143 21.45 15.54 18.52
CA ALA A 143 21.51 14.60 17.41
C ALA A 143 20.73 13.31 17.70
N PHE A 144 20.72 12.82 18.95
CA PHE A 144 19.93 11.67 19.36
C PHE A 144 18.43 11.93 19.24
N TYR A 145 17.97 13.11 19.64
CA TYR A 145 16.54 13.48 19.57
C TYR A 145 16.09 13.89 18.16
N LYS A 146 16.99 14.41 17.33
CA LYS A 146 16.73 14.72 15.92
C LYS A 146 16.61 13.44 15.06
N ASN A 147 17.31 12.38 15.43
CA ASN A 147 17.18 11.07 14.80
C ASN A 147 15.90 10.37 15.29
N GLN A 148 14.77 10.69 14.68
CA GLN A 148 13.48 10.04 14.94
C GLN A 148 13.40 8.57 14.44
N LYS A 149 14.51 7.96 14.08
CA LYS A 149 14.57 6.57 13.67
C LYS A 149 14.59 5.71 14.92
N MET A 150 13.69 4.74 15.01
CA MET A 150 13.84 3.64 15.94
C MET A 150 15.15 2.93 15.57
N GLN A 151 16.22 3.24 16.29
CA GLN A 151 17.47 2.52 16.18
C GLN A 151 17.28 1.20 16.92
N VAL A 152 17.00 0.17 16.18
CA VAL A 152 17.19 -1.18 16.69
C VAL A 152 18.70 -1.42 16.64
N ALA A 153 19.33 -1.50 17.79
CA ALA A 153 20.75 -1.84 17.86
C ALA A 153 20.94 -3.20 17.18
N GLN A 154 21.86 -3.29 16.24
CA GLN A 154 22.15 -4.56 15.55
C GLN A 154 22.51 -5.70 16.51
N LYS A 155 22.97 -5.36 17.72
CA LYS A 155 23.30 -6.31 18.79
C LYS A 155 22.07 -6.84 19.54
N GLU A 156 20.95 -6.14 19.56
CA GLU A 156 19.76 -6.55 20.34
C GLU A 156 19.12 -7.85 19.83
N TYR A 157 19.28 -8.18 18.55
CA TYR A 157 18.87 -9.47 18.01
C TYR A 157 19.88 -10.59 18.26
N GLN A 158 21.06 -10.27 18.77
CA GLN A 158 22.17 -11.19 18.98
C GLN A 158 22.54 -11.35 20.45
N GLU A 159 21.73 -10.77 21.36
CA GLU A 159 21.93 -10.98 22.80
C GLU A 159 21.90 -12.48 23.13
N GLU A 160 22.87 -12.91 23.92
CA GLU A 160 23.01 -14.29 24.30
C GLU A 160 21.77 -14.80 25.04
N LYS A 161 21.50 -16.09 24.94
CA LYS A 161 20.38 -16.75 25.63
C LYS A 161 20.30 -16.40 27.11
N ALA A 162 21.47 -16.24 27.77
CA ALA A 162 21.59 -15.87 29.18
C ALA A 162 20.96 -14.49 29.50
N PHE A 163 21.09 -13.50 28.59
CA PHE A 163 20.45 -12.19 28.74
C PHE A 163 18.93 -12.32 28.72
N TRP A 164 18.38 -13.05 27.76
CA TRP A 164 16.96 -13.27 27.67
C TRP A 164 16.41 -14.10 28.82
N ASP A 165 17.18 -15.09 29.30
CA ASP A 165 16.82 -15.90 30.47
C ASP A 165 16.77 -15.05 31.76
N ALA A 166 17.73 -14.14 31.95
CA ALA A 166 17.75 -13.21 33.07
C ALA A 166 16.60 -12.20 33.00
N PHE A 167 16.32 -11.67 31.80
CA PHE A 167 15.24 -10.73 31.57
C PHE A 167 13.85 -11.34 31.83
N GLU A 168 13.63 -12.58 31.44
CA GLU A 168 12.37 -13.30 31.66
C GLU A 168 12.18 -13.74 33.13
N ASN A 169 13.23 -14.15 33.82
CA ASN A 169 13.19 -14.52 35.22
C ASN A 169 12.84 -13.32 36.12
N ASN A 170 13.20 -12.12 35.72
CA ASN A 170 12.93 -10.89 36.49
C ASN A 170 11.50 -10.35 36.31
N LYS A 171 10.71 -10.81 35.35
CA LYS A 171 9.41 -10.18 34.98
C LYS A 171 8.23 -11.14 34.91
N ASN A 172 8.12 -12.14 35.76
CA ASN A 172 6.93 -13.00 35.83
C ASN A 172 6.35 -13.44 34.47
N TYR A 173 7.19 -13.61 33.46
CA TYR A 173 6.79 -14.25 32.22
C TYR A 173 6.56 -15.75 32.53
N SER A 174 5.38 -16.25 32.19
CA SER A 174 5.11 -17.66 32.37
C SER A 174 6.11 -18.49 31.54
N LYS A 175 6.80 -19.45 32.18
CA LYS A 175 7.69 -20.42 31.50
C LYS A 175 7.01 -21.15 30.33
N ASP A 176 5.69 -21.17 30.28
CA ASP A 176 4.86 -21.76 29.24
C ASP A 176 5.02 -21.13 27.87
N THR A 177 5.27 -19.83 27.76
CA THR A 177 5.31 -19.15 26.46
C THR A 177 6.46 -19.63 25.57
N ARG A 178 7.61 -19.97 26.16
CA ARG A 178 8.75 -20.52 25.40
C ARG A 178 8.51 -21.95 24.95
N GLY A 179 7.95 -22.78 25.82
CA GLY A 179 7.55 -24.14 25.46
C GLY A 179 6.60 -24.13 24.26
N ILE A 180 5.57 -23.31 24.34
CA ILE A 180 4.58 -23.14 23.27
C ILE A 180 5.21 -22.63 21.96
N LEU A 181 6.07 -21.62 22.01
CA LEU A 181 6.75 -21.09 20.82
C LEU A 181 7.69 -22.12 20.18
N THR A 182 8.41 -22.89 21.01
CA THR A 182 9.30 -23.95 20.54
C THR A 182 8.49 -25.10 19.95
N GLU A 183 7.40 -25.46 20.60
CA GLU A 183 6.47 -26.48 20.11
C GLU A 183 5.80 -26.07 18.80
N ILE A 184 5.32 -24.83 18.68
CA ILE A 184 4.78 -24.26 17.44
C ILE A 184 5.85 -24.28 16.33
N LYS A 185 7.08 -23.85 16.62
CA LYS A 185 8.17 -23.84 15.65
C LYS A 185 8.58 -25.25 15.19
N ASN A 186 8.45 -26.25 16.07
CA ASN A 186 8.82 -27.63 15.78
C ASN A 186 7.67 -28.47 15.22
N ASN A 187 6.43 -28.01 15.39
CA ASN A 187 5.25 -28.73 14.92
C ASN A 187 5.11 -28.68 13.40
N SER A 188 5.25 -29.83 12.73
CA SER A 188 5.18 -29.92 11.27
C SER A 188 3.83 -29.49 10.69
N LYS A 189 2.72 -29.71 11.43
CA LYS A 189 1.38 -29.27 10.99
C LYS A 189 1.29 -27.75 11.05
N MET A 190 1.82 -27.12 12.09
CA MET A 190 1.82 -25.66 12.22
C MET A 190 2.70 -25.01 11.17
N LYS A 191 3.89 -25.56 10.89
CA LYS A 191 4.73 -25.10 9.77
C LYS A 191 3.99 -25.13 8.43
N ARG A 192 3.26 -26.21 8.16
CA ARG A 192 2.44 -26.31 6.93
C ARG A 192 1.32 -25.27 6.88
N ILE A 193 0.61 -25.06 8.00
CA ILE A 193 -0.45 -24.03 8.10
C ILE A 193 0.13 -22.64 7.84
N LEU A 194 1.25 -22.29 8.45
CA LEU A 194 1.91 -21.01 8.23
C LEU A 194 2.38 -20.85 6.77
N GLN A 195 3.01 -21.87 6.21
CA GLN A 195 3.43 -21.87 4.79
C GLN A 195 2.23 -21.73 3.85
N PHE A 196 1.15 -22.42 4.15
CA PHE A 196 -0.10 -22.33 3.38
C PHE A 196 -0.73 -20.95 3.49
N THR A 197 -0.76 -20.37 4.69
CA THR A 197 -1.24 -19.00 4.91
C THR A 197 -0.38 -17.99 4.14
N ASP A 198 0.94 -18.08 4.24
CA ASP A 198 1.87 -17.21 3.50
C ASP A 198 1.71 -17.36 1.98
N PHE A 199 1.49 -18.57 1.48
CA PHE A 199 1.24 -18.83 0.07
C PHE A 199 -0.06 -18.18 -0.40
N PHE A 200 -1.16 -18.33 0.33
CA PHE A 200 -2.45 -17.76 -0.07
C PHE A 200 -2.54 -16.25 0.15
N THR A 201 -1.94 -15.71 1.21
CA THR A 201 -1.99 -14.27 1.51
C THR A 201 -0.87 -13.48 0.85
N GLY A 202 0.33 -14.03 0.82
CA GLY A 202 1.53 -13.40 0.24
C GLY A 202 1.76 -13.74 -1.23
N GLY A 203 1.21 -14.86 -1.69
CA GLY A 203 1.37 -15.36 -3.06
C GLY A 203 2.67 -16.10 -3.31
N TYR A 204 3.49 -16.33 -2.29
CA TYR A 204 4.83 -16.91 -2.44
C TYR A 204 5.00 -18.21 -1.66
N ALA A 205 5.64 -19.21 -2.28
CA ALA A 205 6.07 -20.45 -1.64
C ALA A 205 7.59 -20.51 -1.57
N ASN A 206 8.14 -20.89 -0.42
CA ASN A 206 9.57 -21.19 -0.29
C ASN A 206 9.88 -22.51 -0.98
N ILE A 207 10.72 -22.49 -2.00
CA ILE A 207 11.17 -23.69 -2.74
C ILE A 207 12.59 -24.10 -2.39
N ALA A 208 13.43 -23.13 -2.00
CA ALA A 208 14.78 -23.34 -1.50
C ALA A 208 15.14 -22.22 -0.50
N PRO A 209 16.19 -22.38 0.31
CA PRO A 209 16.66 -21.33 1.21
C PRO A 209 16.94 -20.02 0.47
N GLY A 210 16.17 -18.99 0.76
CA GLY A 210 16.30 -17.67 0.12
C GLY A 210 15.72 -17.54 -1.28
N ILE A 211 14.99 -18.56 -1.78
CA ILE A 211 14.32 -18.54 -3.09
C ILE A 211 12.83 -18.86 -2.89
N GLN A 212 11.99 -18.00 -3.42
CA GLN A 212 10.55 -18.15 -3.39
C GLN A 212 9.97 -18.22 -4.80
N PHE A 213 9.06 -19.16 -5.02
CA PHE A 213 8.17 -19.23 -6.18
C PHE A 213 6.97 -18.33 -5.96
N GLY A 214 6.53 -17.62 -6.97
CA GLY A 214 5.29 -16.81 -6.92
C GLY A 214 5.36 -15.59 -7.85
N LYS A 215 4.30 -14.79 -7.90
CA LYS A 215 3.02 -14.97 -7.16
C LYS A 215 2.15 -15.98 -7.88
N TRP A 216 1.62 -16.96 -7.16
CA TRP A 216 0.88 -18.05 -7.74
C TRP A 216 -0.37 -17.62 -8.54
N TRP A 217 -1.06 -16.55 -8.10
CA TRP A 217 -2.23 -16.02 -8.83
C TRP A 217 -1.90 -15.37 -10.17
N ASN A 218 -0.63 -15.14 -10.48
CA ASN A 218 -0.16 -14.69 -11.78
C ASN A 218 0.35 -15.85 -12.64
N SER A 219 0.28 -17.09 -12.13
CA SER A 219 0.80 -18.25 -12.86
C SER A 219 -0.08 -18.65 -14.02
N PHE A 220 -1.36 -18.32 -13.96
CA PHE A 220 -2.30 -18.55 -15.06
C PHE A 220 -3.02 -17.26 -15.42
N ASN A 221 -3.02 -16.90 -16.67
CA ASN A 221 -3.74 -15.78 -17.26
C ASN A 221 -4.36 -16.21 -18.58
N ASN A 222 -5.36 -15.46 -19.03
CA ASN A 222 -5.96 -15.61 -20.35
C ASN A 222 -6.24 -14.24 -20.94
N ASN A 223 -5.95 -14.04 -22.23
CA ASN A 223 -6.33 -12.87 -23.00
C ASN A 223 -6.47 -13.24 -24.49
N ASP A 224 -7.06 -12.35 -25.26
CA ASP A 224 -7.44 -12.64 -26.66
C ASP A 224 -6.23 -12.74 -27.61
N VAL A 225 -5.07 -12.26 -27.23
CA VAL A 225 -3.83 -12.31 -28.04
C VAL A 225 -3.05 -13.59 -27.74
N GLU A 226 -2.84 -13.89 -26.44
CA GLU A 226 -1.99 -14.99 -26.00
C GLU A 226 -2.80 -16.29 -25.83
N GLY A 227 -4.14 -16.21 -25.83
CA GLY A 227 -4.98 -17.31 -25.36
C GLY A 227 -4.69 -17.60 -23.88
N ASN A 228 -4.53 -18.88 -23.56
CA ASN A 228 -4.05 -19.29 -22.25
C ASN A 228 -2.57 -18.95 -22.11
N ARG A 229 -2.19 -18.42 -20.94
CA ARG A 229 -0.83 -18.08 -20.60
C ARG A 229 -0.42 -18.73 -19.29
N LEU A 230 0.68 -19.46 -19.29
CA LEU A 230 1.32 -19.96 -18.07
C LEU A 230 2.57 -19.14 -17.75
N ARG A 231 2.74 -18.80 -16.47
CA ARG A 231 3.88 -18.04 -15.97
C ARG A 231 4.47 -18.69 -14.73
N LEU A 232 5.79 -18.81 -14.70
CA LEU A 232 6.57 -19.24 -13.55
C LEU A 232 7.42 -18.07 -13.05
N GLY A 233 7.13 -17.60 -11.85
CA GLY A 233 7.81 -16.45 -11.23
C GLY A 233 8.65 -16.88 -10.03
N PHE A 234 9.77 -16.21 -9.82
CA PHE A 234 10.71 -16.46 -8.73
C PHE A 234 11.23 -15.15 -8.15
N ARG A 235 11.58 -15.17 -6.87
CA ARG A 235 12.32 -14.08 -6.25
C ARG A 235 13.33 -14.58 -5.23
N THR A 236 14.37 -13.80 -4.99
CA THR A 236 15.24 -13.99 -3.83
C THR A 236 14.57 -13.35 -2.61
N PHE A 237 14.48 -14.07 -1.51
CA PHE A 237 13.92 -13.55 -0.27
C PHE A 237 14.38 -14.40 0.92
N LYS A 238 15.19 -13.83 1.80
CA LYS A 238 15.54 -14.43 3.09
C LYS A 238 14.78 -13.72 4.21
N THR A 239 14.91 -12.40 4.27
CA THR A 239 14.28 -11.55 5.28
C THR A 239 13.85 -10.22 4.67
N MET A 240 13.12 -9.42 5.44
CA MET A 240 12.80 -8.03 5.06
C MET A 240 14.02 -7.09 5.09
N GLU A 241 15.11 -7.53 5.71
CA GLU A 241 16.35 -6.76 5.88
C GLU A 241 17.38 -7.03 4.78
N ASP A 242 17.05 -7.86 3.80
CA ASP A 242 17.95 -8.17 2.68
C ASP A 242 18.34 -6.89 1.93
N ARG A 243 19.64 -6.72 1.70
CA ARG A 243 20.18 -5.60 0.90
C ARG A 243 20.04 -5.83 -0.61
N PHE A 244 19.81 -7.07 -1.02
CA PHE A 244 19.65 -7.48 -2.41
C PHE A 244 18.30 -8.16 -2.63
N ARG A 245 17.67 -7.85 -3.75
CA ARG A 245 16.44 -8.50 -4.22
C ARG A 245 16.54 -8.71 -5.73
N SER A 246 16.22 -9.90 -6.18
CA SER A 246 15.94 -10.14 -7.59
C SER A 246 14.56 -10.77 -7.75
N ASN A 247 13.89 -10.42 -8.84
CA ASN A 247 12.65 -11.05 -9.29
C ASN A 247 12.86 -11.47 -10.73
N ALA A 248 12.32 -12.63 -11.09
CA ALA A 248 12.34 -13.13 -12.46
C ALA A 248 11.06 -13.88 -12.77
N TYR A 249 10.67 -13.90 -14.03
CA TYR A 249 9.68 -14.84 -14.52
C TYR A 249 9.94 -15.22 -15.97
N ILE A 250 9.41 -16.37 -16.33
CA ILE A 250 9.22 -16.82 -17.70
C ILE A 250 7.74 -17.14 -17.90
N ALA A 251 7.18 -16.80 -19.04
CA ALA A 251 5.78 -17.07 -19.40
C ALA A 251 5.68 -17.53 -20.85
N TYR A 252 4.68 -18.36 -21.13
CA TYR A 252 4.39 -18.85 -22.46
C TYR A 252 2.93 -18.64 -22.78
N GLY A 253 2.63 -17.99 -23.90
CA GLY A 253 1.30 -17.85 -24.46
C GLY A 253 1.04 -18.96 -25.47
N PHE A 254 -0.06 -19.68 -25.29
CA PHE A 254 -0.41 -20.81 -26.16
C PHE A 254 -1.08 -20.34 -27.48
N GLY A 255 -1.73 -19.17 -27.46
CA GLY A 255 -2.37 -18.63 -28.67
C GLY A 255 -1.38 -18.00 -29.65
N ASP A 256 -0.40 -17.26 -29.13
CA ASP A 256 0.63 -16.61 -29.96
C ASP A 256 1.95 -17.41 -30.08
N SER A 257 2.06 -18.53 -29.35
CA SER A 257 3.24 -19.42 -29.32
C SER A 257 4.54 -18.69 -29.00
N LYS A 258 4.50 -17.60 -28.21
CA LYS A 258 5.66 -16.79 -27.84
C LYS A 258 6.04 -16.96 -26.37
N THR A 259 7.35 -16.94 -26.12
CA THR A 259 7.92 -16.89 -24.77
C THR A 259 8.14 -15.43 -24.35
N LYS A 260 7.70 -15.09 -23.16
CA LYS A 260 7.90 -13.79 -22.51
C LYS A 260 8.71 -13.99 -21.25
N TYR A 261 9.45 -12.98 -20.86
CA TYR A 261 10.28 -13.05 -19.66
C TYR A 261 10.56 -11.66 -19.11
N ALA A 262 10.87 -11.64 -17.81
CA ALA A 262 11.37 -10.44 -17.16
C ALA A 262 12.31 -10.79 -16.01
N PHE A 263 13.24 -9.91 -15.78
CA PHE A 263 14.21 -9.99 -14.70
C PHE A 263 14.46 -8.60 -14.13
N ASP A 264 14.42 -8.44 -12.80
CA ASP A 264 14.86 -7.23 -12.14
C ASP A 264 15.79 -7.53 -10.97
N VAL A 265 16.69 -6.62 -10.73
CA VAL A 265 17.59 -6.63 -9.57
C VAL A 265 17.53 -5.29 -8.87
N LYS A 266 17.60 -5.32 -7.54
CA LYS A 266 17.69 -4.13 -6.70
C LYS A 266 18.73 -4.35 -5.61
N TYR A 267 19.50 -3.32 -5.35
CA TYR A 267 20.52 -3.33 -4.31
C TYR A 267 20.48 -2.06 -3.47
N LEU A 268 20.55 -2.22 -2.15
CA LEU A 268 20.65 -1.14 -1.19
C LEU A 268 22.12 -0.77 -0.99
N LEU A 269 22.55 0.29 -1.66
CA LEU A 269 23.93 0.81 -1.55
C LEU A 269 24.17 1.42 -0.18
N LYS A 270 23.26 2.27 0.28
CA LYS A 270 23.35 2.97 1.56
C LYS A 270 21.98 3.06 2.23
N GLN A 271 21.96 2.95 3.54
CA GLN A 271 20.73 2.96 4.32
C GLN A 271 20.35 4.37 4.78
N ASP A 272 21.33 5.22 5.10
CA ASP A 272 21.11 6.58 5.56
C ASP A 272 22.18 7.56 5.01
N PRO A 273 21.84 8.53 4.13
CA PRO A 273 20.57 8.58 3.39
C PRO A 273 20.36 7.30 2.58
N ARG A 274 19.11 6.92 2.36
CA ARG A 274 18.79 5.69 1.65
C ARG A 274 19.11 5.82 0.17
N ILE A 275 19.95 4.94 -0.36
CA ILE A 275 20.30 4.90 -1.78
C ILE A 275 20.08 3.47 -2.29
N THR A 276 19.19 3.32 -3.26
CA THR A 276 18.97 2.03 -3.93
C THR A 276 19.22 2.17 -5.42
N VAL A 277 19.86 1.17 -5.99
CA VAL A 277 20.03 1.02 -7.44
C VAL A 277 19.30 -0.22 -7.91
N GLY A 278 18.88 -0.20 -9.15
CA GLY A 278 18.26 -1.36 -9.76
C GLY A 278 18.44 -1.37 -11.27
N ALA A 279 18.29 -2.54 -11.84
CA ALA A 279 18.25 -2.75 -13.27
C ALA A 279 17.13 -3.72 -13.61
N VAL A 280 16.57 -3.57 -14.80
CA VAL A 280 15.45 -4.37 -15.28
C VAL A 280 15.63 -4.67 -16.76
N TYR A 281 15.30 -5.90 -17.14
CA TYR A 281 15.14 -6.29 -18.52
C TYR A 281 13.85 -7.10 -18.66
N SER A 282 13.04 -6.82 -19.66
CA SER A 282 11.82 -7.56 -19.94
C SER A 282 11.47 -7.56 -21.41
N LYS A 283 10.85 -8.66 -21.84
CA LYS A 283 10.12 -8.76 -23.10
C LYS A 283 8.77 -9.38 -22.81
N ASP A 284 7.73 -8.57 -22.84
CA ASP A 284 6.36 -9.01 -22.48
C ASP A 284 5.30 -8.10 -23.07
N PHE A 285 4.07 -8.57 -23.06
CA PHE A 285 2.92 -7.78 -23.44
C PHE A 285 2.47 -6.89 -22.29
N GLU A 286 2.14 -5.66 -22.59
CA GLU A 286 1.68 -4.67 -21.63
C GLU A 286 0.45 -3.93 -22.15
N GLN A 287 -0.55 -3.75 -21.28
CA GLN A 287 -1.67 -2.84 -21.54
C GLN A 287 -1.20 -1.41 -21.28
N LEU A 288 -1.00 -0.65 -22.33
CA LEU A 288 -0.70 0.79 -22.18
C LEU A 288 -1.87 1.50 -21.51
N GLY A 289 -1.58 2.53 -20.72
CA GLY A 289 -2.62 3.27 -20.01
C GLY A 289 -3.21 2.59 -18.79
N SER A 290 -2.77 1.39 -18.42
CA SER A 290 -3.20 0.75 -17.17
C SER A 290 -2.83 1.56 -15.93
N ARG A 291 -1.78 2.37 -16.02
CA ARG A 291 -1.32 3.31 -15.01
C ARG A 291 -0.49 4.42 -15.66
N LEU A 292 -0.92 5.67 -15.51
CA LEU A 292 -0.22 6.81 -16.13
C LEU A 292 1.08 7.16 -15.41
N LEU A 293 1.07 7.21 -14.08
CA LEU A 293 2.22 7.59 -13.29
C LEU A 293 2.97 6.35 -12.74
N LYS A 294 4.09 6.02 -13.37
CA LYS A 294 5.03 4.98 -12.87
C LYS A 294 6.29 5.67 -12.32
N THR A 295 6.74 5.29 -11.12
CA THR A 295 7.94 5.85 -10.47
C THR A 295 9.01 4.80 -10.24
N LYS A 296 9.01 4.11 -9.09
CA LYS A 296 10.09 3.21 -8.65
C LYS A 296 10.12 1.87 -9.38
N ASN A 297 8.97 1.29 -9.68
CA ASN A 297 8.90 -0.02 -10.29
C ASN A 297 8.65 0.15 -11.80
N LEU A 298 9.66 -0.13 -12.58
CA LEU A 298 9.60 -0.07 -14.04
C LEU A 298 8.78 -1.25 -14.61
N ILE A 299 8.86 -2.41 -13.94
CA ILE A 299 8.01 -3.58 -14.23
C ILE A 299 7.13 -3.87 -13.03
N ASP A 300 5.89 -4.18 -13.28
CA ASP A 300 4.96 -4.65 -12.24
C ASP A 300 4.91 -6.18 -12.24
N PHE A 301 5.72 -6.79 -11.40
CA PHE A 301 5.71 -8.25 -11.19
C PHE A 301 4.45 -8.75 -10.47
N SER A 302 3.61 -7.85 -9.98
CA SER A 302 2.45 -8.19 -9.15
C SER A 302 1.13 -8.19 -9.91
N SER A 303 1.08 -7.58 -11.09
CA SER A 303 -0.13 -7.47 -11.86
C SER A 303 -0.20 -8.54 -12.96
N GLY A 304 -1.36 -9.16 -13.09
CA GLY A 304 -1.76 -9.83 -14.31
C GLY A 304 -2.35 -8.82 -15.29
N GLY A 305 -1.61 -7.73 -15.61
CA GLY A 305 -2.14 -6.56 -16.34
C GLY A 305 -2.78 -6.86 -17.69
N THR A 306 -2.44 -8.00 -18.28
CA THR A 306 -3.01 -8.48 -19.55
C THR A 306 -4.14 -9.49 -19.37
N ASN A 307 -4.54 -9.82 -18.14
CA ASN A 307 -5.55 -10.85 -17.87
C ASN A 307 -6.96 -10.36 -18.18
N SER A 308 -7.62 -11.01 -19.12
CA SER A 308 -9.00 -10.76 -19.56
C SER A 308 -10.00 -11.82 -19.06
N PHE A 309 -9.60 -12.71 -18.17
CA PHE A 309 -10.44 -13.87 -17.73
C PHE A 309 -11.83 -13.47 -17.23
N LEU A 310 -11.98 -12.26 -16.68
CA LEU A 310 -13.27 -11.71 -16.26
C LEU A 310 -13.43 -10.29 -16.85
N ALA A 311 -13.24 -10.15 -18.16
CA ALA A 311 -13.38 -8.88 -18.86
C ALA A 311 -14.67 -8.82 -19.68
N ARG A 312 -15.14 -7.59 -19.93
CA ARG A 312 -16.22 -7.31 -20.87
C ARG A 312 -15.61 -7.16 -22.26
N GLY A 313 -16.04 -7.99 -23.20
CA GLY A 313 -15.57 -7.94 -24.58
C GLY A 313 -14.12 -8.38 -24.75
N SER A 314 -13.64 -8.26 -25.98
CA SER A 314 -12.30 -8.67 -26.39
C SER A 314 -11.24 -7.65 -25.97
N ASN A 315 -10.03 -8.09 -25.72
CA ASN A 315 -8.88 -7.24 -25.45
C ASN A 315 -7.69 -7.60 -26.36
N TYR A 316 -7.66 -7.03 -27.55
CA TYR A 316 -6.53 -7.09 -28.48
C TYR A 316 -5.55 -5.92 -28.32
N TYR A 317 -5.81 -5.00 -27.37
CA TYR A 317 -5.11 -3.72 -27.20
C TYR A 317 -3.82 -3.87 -26.39
N LEU A 318 -3.03 -4.88 -26.70
CA LEU A 318 -1.76 -5.16 -26.05
C LEU A 318 -0.59 -4.70 -26.91
N SER A 319 0.41 -4.16 -26.27
CA SER A 319 1.68 -3.82 -26.89
C SER A 319 2.77 -4.80 -26.50
N ASP A 320 3.55 -5.27 -27.47
CA ASP A 320 4.78 -6.05 -27.27
C ASP A 320 5.89 -5.06 -26.92
N ILE A 321 6.41 -5.17 -25.69
CA ILE A 321 7.39 -4.22 -25.17
C ILE A 321 8.65 -4.97 -24.74
N GLU A 322 9.75 -4.66 -25.41
CA GLU A 322 11.08 -5.01 -24.94
C GLU A 322 11.68 -3.81 -24.22
N ARG A 323 12.01 -3.97 -22.94
CA ARG A 323 12.45 -2.90 -22.06
C ARG A 323 13.75 -3.24 -21.37
N PHE A 324 14.70 -2.32 -21.44
CA PHE A 324 15.84 -2.25 -20.57
C PHE A 324 15.77 -0.97 -19.73
N GLY A 325 16.04 -1.06 -18.44
CA GLY A 325 15.99 0.11 -17.57
C GLY A 325 16.96 0.02 -16.40
N VAL A 326 17.45 1.18 -16.00
CA VAL A 326 18.27 1.36 -14.79
C VAL A 326 17.61 2.41 -13.92
N ASN A 327 17.55 2.17 -12.62
CA ASN A 327 16.96 3.12 -11.69
C ASN A 327 17.88 3.41 -10.51
N LEU A 328 17.84 4.66 -10.07
CA LEU A 328 18.51 5.18 -8.89
C LEU A 328 17.47 5.91 -8.04
N ASP A 329 17.36 5.53 -6.77
CA ASP A 329 16.40 6.14 -5.84
C ASP A 329 17.11 6.63 -4.58
N PHE A 330 16.91 7.90 -4.26
CA PHE A 330 17.46 8.58 -3.10
C PHE A 330 16.33 8.88 -2.10
N GLY A 331 16.41 8.31 -0.91
CA GLY A 331 15.56 8.67 0.22
C GLY A 331 16.30 9.62 1.15
N PHE A 332 16.17 10.93 0.92
CA PHE A 332 16.80 11.95 1.79
C PHE A 332 16.25 11.90 3.21
N SER A 333 15.01 11.49 3.35
CA SER A 333 14.34 11.21 4.62
C SER A 333 13.21 10.21 4.40
N ASN A 334 12.54 9.79 5.46
CA ASN A 334 11.32 8.98 5.31
C ASN A 334 10.22 9.69 4.52
N ASN A 335 10.24 11.02 4.51
CA ASN A 335 9.23 11.85 3.87
C ASN A 335 9.54 12.21 2.41
N LEU A 336 10.82 12.32 2.05
CA LEU A 336 11.26 12.82 0.74
C LEU A 336 12.11 11.80 -0.01
N HIS A 337 11.63 11.42 -1.19
CA HIS A 337 12.33 10.54 -2.12
C HIS A 337 12.49 11.22 -3.48
N VAL A 338 13.65 11.04 -4.08
CA VAL A 338 13.98 11.49 -5.43
C VAL A 338 14.49 10.30 -6.22
N GLY A 339 13.99 10.09 -7.42
CA GLY A 339 14.44 8.99 -8.27
C GLY A 339 14.80 9.43 -9.66
N LEU A 340 15.74 8.71 -10.26
CA LEU A 340 16.17 8.86 -11.62
C LEU A 340 16.10 7.50 -12.32
N ASN A 341 15.47 7.43 -13.49
CA ASN A 341 15.39 6.22 -14.30
C ASN A 341 15.85 6.53 -15.73
N LEU A 342 16.71 5.68 -16.26
CA LEU A 342 17.02 5.62 -17.69
C LEU A 342 16.33 4.37 -18.24
N ILE A 343 15.51 4.53 -19.29
CA ILE A 343 14.71 3.46 -19.88
C ILE A 343 14.92 3.47 -21.38
N SER A 344 15.21 2.32 -21.96
CA SER A 344 15.17 2.07 -23.39
C SER A 344 14.06 1.06 -23.66
N GLU A 345 13.13 1.40 -24.55
CA GLU A 345 12.01 0.52 -24.92
C GLU A 345 11.91 0.40 -26.44
N HIS A 346 11.61 -0.82 -26.87
CA HIS A 346 11.09 -1.10 -28.21
C HIS A 346 9.63 -1.50 -28.05
N ILE A 347 8.73 -0.79 -28.72
CA ILE A 347 7.28 -0.94 -28.58
C ILE A 347 6.69 -1.25 -29.95
N ALA A 348 5.97 -2.37 -30.05
CA ALA A 348 5.18 -2.78 -31.21
C ALA A 348 3.76 -3.19 -30.77
N SER A 349 2.83 -3.31 -31.69
CA SER A 349 1.54 -3.94 -31.38
C SER A 349 1.72 -5.46 -31.20
N ALA A 350 1.03 -6.03 -30.22
CA ALA A 350 0.99 -7.47 -30.03
C ALA A 350 0.05 -8.19 -31.03
N ALA A 351 -0.94 -7.47 -31.56
CA ALA A 351 -1.93 -7.94 -32.55
C ALA A 351 -2.19 -6.86 -33.60
N PRO A 352 -1.28 -6.66 -34.58
CA PRO A 352 -1.34 -5.54 -35.52
C PRO A 352 -2.60 -5.52 -36.38
N GLU A 353 -3.22 -6.66 -36.63
CA GLU A 353 -4.46 -6.80 -37.39
C GLU A 353 -5.70 -6.25 -36.67
N PHE A 354 -5.66 -6.21 -35.32
CA PHE A 354 -6.75 -5.72 -34.49
C PHE A 354 -6.44 -4.38 -33.84
N PHE A 355 -5.18 -4.11 -33.58
CA PHE A 355 -4.73 -2.91 -32.88
C PHE A 355 -3.45 -2.33 -33.50
N SER A 356 -3.60 -1.25 -34.23
CA SER A 356 -2.46 -0.54 -34.81
C SER A 356 -2.01 0.61 -33.89
N ILE A 357 -0.71 0.67 -33.62
CA ILE A 357 -0.07 1.81 -32.97
C ILE A 357 0.71 2.67 -33.96
N ALA A 358 0.50 2.43 -35.26
CA ALA A 358 1.21 3.13 -36.34
C ALA A 358 0.94 4.64 -36.33
N SER A 359 1.94 5.43 -36.65
CA SER A 359 1.82 6.87 -36.85
C SER A 359 2.59 7.32 -38.09
N THR A 360 2.21 8.45 -38.63
CA THR A 360 2.92 9.07 -39.75
C THR A 360 4.04 9.96 -39.23
N GLN A 361 5.29 9.58 -39.49
CA GLN A 361 6.47 10.36 -39.12
C GLN A 361 7.32 10.64 -40.37
N LYS A 362 7.69 11.90 -40.60
CA LYS A 362 8.50 12.31 -41.72
C LYS A 362 7.98 11.71 -43.07
N ASN A 363 6.66 11.74 -43.27
CA ASN A 363 5.94 11.18 -44.44
C ASN A 363 6.09 9.65 -44.62
N ARG A 364 6.40 8.92 -43.56
CA ARG A 364 6.44 7.44 -43.51
C ARG A 364 5.56 6.92 -42.39
N VAL A 365 4.88 5.82 -42.63
CA VAL A 365 4.14 5.11 -41.62
C VAL A 365 5.13 4.27 -40.82
N VAL A 366 5.17 4.47 -39.50
CA VAL A 366 6.01 3.74 -38.55
C VAL A 366 5.09 3.02 -37.58
N SER A 367 5.26 1.71 -37.44
CA SER A 367 4.44 0.84 -36.58
C SER A 367 5.17 0.31 -35.36
N GLU A 368 6.49 0.50 -35.31
CA GLU A 368 7.35 0.06 -34.18
C GLU A 368 8.23 1.24 -33.76
N TYR A 369 8.38 1.41 -32.45
CA TYR A 369 9.09 2.55 -31.89
C TYR A 369 10.17 2.11 -30.94
N LYS A 370 11.41 2.54 -31.22
CA LYS A 370 12.49 2.47 -30.26
C LYS A 370 12.64 3.85 -29.63
N HIS A 371 12.43 3.95 -28.32
CA HIS A 371 12.62 5.21 -27.63
C HIS A 371 13.46 5.03 -26.37
N VAL A 372 14.17 6.10 -26.04
CA VAL A 372 14.94 6.20 -24.83
C VAL A 372 14.46 7.40 -24.05
N GLN A 373 14.20 7.20 -22.77
CA GLN A 373 13.74 8.28 -21.92
C GLN A 373 14.50 8.31 -20.58
N ILE A 374 14.75 9.52 -20.11
CA ILE A 374 15.18 9.78 -18.74
C ILE A 374 13.97 10.28 -17.96
N ASN A 375 13.68 9.62 -16.83
CA ASN A 375 12.64 10.05 -15.92
C ASN A 375 13.25 10.51 -14.61
N SER A 376 12.88 11.69 -14.14
CA SER A 376 13.14 12.13 -12.78
C SER A 376 11.82 12.26 -12.03
N TYR A 377 11.79 11.91 -10.75
CA TYR A 377 10.62 12.13 -9.93
C TYR A 377 10.99 12.54 -8.51
N ILE A 378 10.12 13.35 -7.93
CA ILE A 378 10.16 13.75 -6.53
C ILE A 378 8.87 13.26 -5.88
N GLN A 379 8.99 12.52 -4.78
CA GLN A 379 7.87 12.10 -3.97
C GLN A 379 8.00 12.64 -2.57
N TYR A 380 7.02 13.43 -2.13
CA TYR A 380 6.92 13.95 -0.79
C TYR A 380 5.69 13.42 -0.06
N THR A 381 5.89 12.88 1.14
CA THR A 381 4.84 12.29 1.97
C THR A 381 5.15 12.62 3.43
N PRO A 382 4.55 13.68 4.02
CA PRO A 382 4.84 14.07 5.40
C PRO A 382 4.51 12.95 6.38
N ARG A 383 5.27 12.88 7.46
CA ARG A 383 5.07 11.92 8.58
C ARG A 383 4.88 10.48 8.12
N ARG A 384 5.57 10.06 7.08
CA ARG A 384 5.47 8.73 6.51
C ARG A 384 6.07 7.69 7.45
N ASN A 385 5.26 6.73 7.86
CA ASN A 385 5.72 5.58 8.63
C ASN A 385 6.35 4.54 7.69
N VAL A 386 7.60 4.20 7.96
CA VAL A 386 8.39 3.25 7.15
C VAL A 386 8.82 2.11 8.04
N PHE A 387 8.66 0.87 7.56
CA PHE A 387 9.09 -0.36 8.23
C PHE A 387 10.06 -1.12 7.34
N GLY A 388 11.06 -1.76 7.97
CA GLY A 388 12.10 -2.51 7.27
C GLY A 388 13.29 -1.65 6.85
N TYR A 389 14.45 -2.24 6.98
CA TYR A 389 15.74 -1.60 6.70
C TYR A 389 16.41 -2.16 5.44
N GLY A 390 15.84 -3.19 4.85
CA GLY A 390 16.32 -3.84 3.63
C GLY A 390 16.06 -3.04 2.35
N VAL A 391 16.35 -3.65 1.22
CA VAL A 391 16.14 -3.06 -0.11
C VAL A 391 14.67 -2.76 -0.40
N GLU A 392 13.75 -3.51 0.19
CA GLU A 392 12.32 -3.24 0.17
C GLU A 392 11.87 -2.65 1.50
N GLN A 393 11.06 -1.62 1.44
CA GLN A 393 10.44 -1.00 2.60
C GLN A 393 8.93 -1.17 2.53
N ARG A 394 8.32 -1.43 3.67
CA ARG A 394 6.87 -1.37 3.85
C ARG A 394 6.49 -0.01 4.40
N PHE A 395 5.30 0.42 4.03
CA PHE A 395 4.76 1.69 4.46
C PHE A 395 3.51 1.44 5.28
N GLY A 396 3.43 2.10 6.42
CA GLY A 396 2.20 2.12 7.21
C GLY A 396 1.12 2.94 6.51
N VAL A 397 -0.11 2.79 6.97
CA VAL A 397 -1.21 3.64 6.53
C VAL A 397 -0.86 5.09 6.85
N ASN A 398 -0.97 5.95 5.85
CA ASN A 398 -0.65 7.35 5.97
C ASN A 398 -1.88 8.21 5.64
N LEU A 399 -2.29 9.02 6.59
CA LEU A 399 -3.40 9.97 6.46
C LEU A 399 -2.96 11.34 5.92
N HIS A 400 -1.65 11.52 5.74
CA HIS A 400 -1.08 12.76 5.20
C HIS A 400 -1.02 12.70 3.68
N PRO A 401 -1.01 13.87 3.02
CA PRO A 401 -0.96 13.92 1.57
C PRO A 401 0.33 13.30 1.01
N LYS A 402 0.20 12.64 -0.11
CA LYS A 402 1.32 12.17 -0.93
C LYS A 402 1.32 12.96 -2.23
N PHE A 403 2.39 13.69 -2.47
CA PHE A 403 2.65 14.40 -3.71
C PHE A 403 3.71 13.65 -4.53
N VAL A 404 3.49 13.56 -5.84
CA VAL A 404 4.49 13.05 -6.77
C VAL A 404 4.56 13.98 -7.96
N LEU A 405 5.73 14.53 -8.22
CA LEU A 405 6.05 15.25 -9.44
C LEU A 405 7.00 14.37 -10.26
N LYS A 406 6.67 14.12 -11.51
CA LYS A 406 7.50 13.37 -12.46
C LYS A 406 7.74 14.18 -13.71
N TYR A 407 8.98 14.24 -14.14
CA TYR A 407 9.41 14.75 -15.42
C TYR A 407 10.03 13.61 -16.22
N SER A 408 9.65 13.49 -17.49
CA SER A 408 10.19 12.50 -18.41
C SER A 408 10.65 13.22 -19.67
N GLN A 409 11.84 12.89 -20.15
CA GLN A 409 12.41 13.41 -21.38
C GLN A 409 12.79 12.26 -22.31
N GLY A 410 12.17 12.21 -23.48
CA GLY A 410 12.61 11.36 -24.59
C GLY A 410 13.86 11.97 -25.22
N ILE A 411 14.79 11.14 -25.67
CA ILE A 411 16.06 11.59 -26.23
C ILE A 411 16.27 10.90 -27.57
N GLU A 412 16.19 11.70 -28.66
CA GLU A 412 16.51 11.23 -30.01
C GLU A 412 18.02 10.98 -30.12
N GLY A 413 18.40 9.92 -30.84
CA GLY A 413 19.80 9.53 -31.07
C GLY A 413 20.45 8.69 -29.98
N LEU A 414 20.04 8.80 -28.72
CA LEU A 414 20.61 8.00 -27.63
C LEU A 414 20.16 6.53 -27.76
N PHE A 415 21.11 5.59 -27.80
CA PHE A 415 20.86 4.14 -27.96
C PHE A 415 19.86 3.77 -29.08
N GLY A 416 19.77 4.60 -30.11
CA GLY A 416 18.84 4.42 -31.22
C GLY A 416 17.40 4.89 -30.95
N GLY A 417 17.19 5.72 -29.95
CA GLY A 417 15.92 6.42 -29.72
C GLY A 417 15.58 7.35 -30.88
N VAL A 418 14.32 7.36 -31.31
CA VAL A 418 13.86 8.12 -32.51
C VAL A 418 12.92 9.28 -32.15
N LEU A 419 12.68 9.51 -30.86
CA LEU A 419 11.66 10.45 -30.39
C LEU A 419 12.23 11.44 -29.38
N ASP A 420 11.97 12.72 -29.61
CA ASP A 420 12.23 13.81 -28.67
C ASP A 420 10.91 14.38 -28.16
N TYR A 421 10.71 14.35 -26.86
CA TYR A 421 9.53 14.86 -26.20
C TYR A 421 9.79 15.12 -24.72
N ASN A 422 8.93 15.91 -24.11
CA ASN A 422 8.95 16.15 -22.67
C ASN A 422 7.57 15.83 -22.08
N LYS A 423 7.52 15.22 -20.89
CA LYS A 423 6.27 14.94 -20.19
C LYS A 423 6.38 15.32 -18.73
N VAL A 424 5.41 16.10 -18.26
CA VAL A 424 5.28 16.49 -16.86
C VAL A 424 4.03 15.84 -16.29
N GLN A 425 4.14 15.24 -15.12
CA GLN A 425 3.01 14.62 -14.42
C GLN A 425 3.05 15.00 -12.94
N LEU A 426 1.90 15.37 -12.40
CA LEU A 426 1.70 15.67 -10.97
C LEU A 426 0.58 14.80 -10.42
N SER A 427 0.81 14.21 -9.26
CA SER A 427 -0.21 13.43 -8.55
C SER A 427 -0.30 13.83 -7.08
N TYR A 428 -1.52 13.92 -6.60
CA TYR A 428 -1.88 14.12 -5.20
C TYR A 428 -2.77 12.98 -4.74
N ASN A 429 -2.47 12.41 -3.56
CA ASN A 429 -3.28 11.36 -2.93
C ASN A 429 -3.39 11.63 -1.44
N GLN A 430 -4.60 11.57 -0.88
CA GLN A 430 -4.82 11.68 0.56
C GLN A 430 -6.10 10.96 0.99
N THR A 431 -6.04 10.29 2.15
CA THR A 431 -7.23 9.89 2.91
C THR A 431 -7.56 10.98 3.93
N ILE A 432 -8.70 11.63 3.78
CA ILE A 432 -9.18 12.71 4.64
C ILE A 432 -10.22 12.13 5.60
N LEU A 433 -9.97 12.26 6.89
CA LEU A 433 -10.89 11.78 7.92
C LEU A 433 -11.95 12.84 8.22
N LEU A 434 -13.20 12.46 8.06
CA LEU A 434 -14.38 13.32 8.27
C LEU A 434 -15.14 12.97 9.56
N ASN A 435 -14.43 12.48 10.56
CA ASN A 435 -14.95 12.08 11.88
C ASN A 435 -16.08 11.02 11.74
N PHE A 436 -17.25 11.29 12.35
CA PHE A 436 -18.40 10.39 12.29
C PHE A 436 -18.99 10.20 10.88
N MET A 437 -18.69 11.11 9.96
CA MET A 437 -19.10 10.99 8.55
C MET A 437 -18.23 10.00 7.76
N GLY A 438 -17.17 9.45 8.36
CA GLY A 438 -16.30 8.47 7.74
C GLY A 438 -15.01 9.05 7.16
N ASN A 439 -14.57 8.56 6.00
CA ASN A 439 -13.36 9.03 5.34
C ASN A 439 -13.54 9.21 3.84
N LEU A 440 -12.85 10.19 3.30
CA LEU A 440 -12.79 10.51 1.89
C LEU A 440 -11.38 10.18 1.35
N ASP A 441 -11.29 9.26 0.42
CA ASP A 441 -10.07 9.02 -0.34
C ASP A 441 -10.08 9.90 -1.58
N ALA A 442 -9.17 10.88 -1.63
CA ALA A 442 -9.02 11.83 -2.71
C ALA A 442 -7.76 11.53 -3.52
N ASN A 443 -7.88 11.42 -4.82
CA ASN A 443 -6.79 11.26 -5.76
C ASN A 443 -6.97 12.23 -6.92
N PHE A 444 -5.94 13.03 -7.20
CA PHE A 444 -5.83 13.87 -8.38
C PHE A 444 -4.57 13.52 -9.16
N GLU A 445 -4.68 13.53 -10.46
CA GLU A 445 -3.54 13.40 -11.36
C GLU A 445 -3.73 14.30 -12.58
N LEU A 446 -2.68 15.01 -12.93
CA LEU A 446 -2.62 15.79 -14.15
C LEU A 446 -1.29 15.53 -14.86
N GLY A 447 -1.31 15.69 -16.16
CA GLY A 447 -0.11 15.53 -16.96
C GLY A 447 -0.22 16.19 -18.31
N LYS A 448 0.94 16.55 -18.87
CA LYS A 448 1.06 17.08 -20.22
C LYS A 448 2.31 16.53 -20.90
N THR A 449 2.12 16.08 -22.13
CA THR A 449 3.19 15.68 -23.05
C THR A 449 3.41 16.83 -24.04
N TYR A 450 4.63 17.28 -24.15
CA TYR A 450 5.10 18.29 -25.09
C TYR A 450 5.89 17.61 -26.18
N GLY A 451 5.66 18.00 -27.43
CA GLY A 451 6.25 17.36 -28.61
C GLY A 451 5.22 16.53 -29.37
N VAL A 452 5.63 16.05 -30.53
CA VAL A 452 4.80 15.24 -31.42
C VAL A 452 5.18 13.77 -31.21
N VAL A 453 4.25 12.99 -30.65
CA VAL A 453 4.52 11.63 -30.23
C VAL A 453 3.50 10.62 -30.76
N PRO A 454 3.92 9.38 -31.03
CA PRO A 454 3.00 8.31 -31.41
C PRO A 454 2.11 7.88 -30.27
N LEU A 455 1.02 7.17 -30.59
CA LEU A 455 0.00 6.69 -29.68
C LEU A 455 0.57 6.05 -28.36
N PRO A 456 1.59 5.19 -28.41
CA PRO A 456 2.10 4.56 -27.19
C PRO A 456 2.66 5.51 -26.14
N LEU A 457 3.06 6.73 -26.54
CA LEU A 457 3.63 7.74 -25.64
C LEU A 457 2.61 8.78 -25.17
N LEU A 458 1.45 8.84 -25.81
CA LEU A 458 0.31 9.61 -25.32
C LEU A 458 -0.21 9.02 -24.00
N SER A 459 -1.08 9.75 -23.33
CA SER A 459 -1.70 9.32 -22.08
C SER A 459 -3.06 8.69 -22.36
N ALA A 460 -3.12 7.35 -22.37
CA ALA A 460 -4.39 6.64 -22.36
C ALA A 460 -4.99 6.67 -20.95
N ILE A 461 -6.18 7.25 -20.79
CA ILE A 461 -6.84 7.36 -19.48
C ILE A 461 -7.16 5.97 -18.94
N PRO A 462 -6.80 5.66 -17.67
CA PRO A 462 -6.96 4.34 -17.10
C PRO A 462 -8.42 3.87 -17.09
N SER A 463 -8.73 2.87 -17.88
CA SER A 463 -10.05 2.26 -18.00
C SER A 463 -10.09 0.88 -17.37
N ASN A 464 -11.27 0.34 -17.16
CA ASN A 464 -11.47 -0.98 -16.60
C ASN A 464 -12.59 -1.73 -17.32
N GLN A 465 -12.21 -2.67 -18.16
CA GLN A 465 -13.15 -3.60 -18.79
C GLN A 465 -13.39 -4.89 -17.97
N GLY A 466 -12.71 -5.05 -16.84
CA GLY A 466 -12.93 -6.19 -15.94
C GLY A 466 -14.18 -6.03 -15.07
N TYR A 467 -14.80 -7.15 -14.68
CA TYR A 467 -15.92 -7.17 -13.72
C TYR A 467 -15.47 -6.85 -12.29
N SER A 468 -14.19 -6.90 -12.00
CA SER A 468 -13.64 -6.51 -10.70
C SER A 468 -13.37 -5.00 -10.65
N LEU A 469 -13.66 -4.40 -9.51
CA LEU A 469 -13.34 -2.99 -9.27
C LEU A 469 -11.81 -2.81 -9.19
N LYS A 470 -11.26 -2.06 -10.14
CA LYS A 470 -9.85 -1.62 -10.08
C LYS A 470 -9.82 -0.19 -9.56
N PRO A 471 -9.07 0.09 -8.47
CA PRO A 471 -8.93 1.46 -7.97
C PRO A 471 -8.35 2.41 -9.02
N ARG A 472 -8.84 3.64 -9.06
CA ARG A 472 -8.35 4.71 -9.92
C ARG A 472 -8.47 4.43 -11.42
N THR A 473 -9.51 3.73 -11.82
CA THR A 473 -9.85 3.48 -13.21
C THR A 473 -11.28 3.89 -13.49
N PHE A 474 -11.60 4.14 -14.75
CA PHE A 474 -12.94 4.50 -15.21
C PHE A 474 -13.63 3.26 -15.76
N SER A 475 -14.65 2.75 -15.05
CA SER A 475 -15.33 1.50 -15.40
C SER A 475 -16.30 1.64 -16.58
N LEU A 476 -16.64 2.87 -16.98
CA LEU A 476 -17.50 3.13 -18.14
C LEU A 476 -16.70 3.31 -19.43
N LEU A 477 -15.38 3.48 -19.33
CA LEU A 477 -14.50 3.59 -20.49
C LEU A 477 -13.96 2.20 -20.87
N ASN A 478 -13.87 1.94 -22.16
CA ASN A 478 -13.08 0.86 -22.70
C ASN A 478 -11.60 1.25 -22.78
N TYR A 479 -10.74 0.28 -23.02
CA TYR A 479 -9.32 0.59 -23.21
C TYR A 479 -9.15 1.51 -24.42
N TYR A 480 -8.40 2.60 -24.25
CA TYR A 480 -8.09 3.63 -25.24
C TYR A 480 -9.26 4.49 -25.73
N ASP A 481 -10.44 4.44 -25.10
CA ASP A 481 -11.53 5.38 -25.45
C ASP A 481 -11.08 6.84 -25.31
N MET A 482 -10.12 7.11 -24.44
CA MET A 482 -9.58 8.44 -24.24
C MET A 482 -8.05 8.41 -24.21
N VAL A 483 -7.43 8.90 -25.28
CA VAL A 483 -5.98 9.02 -25.45
C VAL A 483 -5.62 10.46 -25.75
N VAL A 484 -4.83 11.07 -24.87
CA VAL A 484 -4.62 12.51 -24.84
C VAL A 484 -3.16 12.89 -24.60
N ASP A 485 -2.75 14.09 -24.99
CA ASP A 485 -1.44 14.63 -24.60
C ASP A 485 -1.51 15.44 -23.31
N SER A 486 -2.67 15.99 -22.97
CA SER A 486 -2.90 16.74 -21.74
C SER A 486 -4.12 16.19 -21.01
N TYR A 487 -4.01 15.94 -19.71
CA TYR A 487 -5.11 15.41 -18.93
C TYR A 487 -5.17 15.96 -17.52
N LEU A 488 -6.37 15.97 -16.96
CA LEU A 488 -6.70 16.15 -15.55
C LEU A 488 -7.71 15.08 -15.17
N MET A 489 -7.43 14.31 -14.12
CA MET A 489 -8.38 13.34 -13.61
C MET A 489 -8.46 13.36 -12.09
N GLY A 490 -9.63 13.05 -11.57
CA GLY A 490 -9.91 12.98 -10.15
C GLY A 490 -10.73 11.76 -9.80
N HIS A 491 -10.38 11.14 -8.66
CA HIS A 491 -11.12 10.04 -8.06
C HIS A 491 -11.36 10.35 -6.61
N PHE A 492 -12.62 10.35 -6.21
CA PHE A 492 -13.06 10.58 -4.85
C PHE A 492 -13.91 9.40 -4.42
N GLU A 493 -13.55 8.77 -3.33
CA GLU A 493 -14.29 7.66 -2.76
C GLU A 493 -14.59 7.93 -1.31
N HIS A 494 -15.87 8.12 -0.98
CA HIS A 494 -16.33 8.42 0.36
C HIS A 494 -16.91 7.18 1.02
N HIS A 495 -16.25 6.72 2.06
CA HIS A 495 -16.67 5.63 2.93
C HIS A 495 -17.43 6.18 4.12
N PHE A 496 -18.73 6.04 4.15
CA PHE A 496 -19.59 6.57 5.23
C PHE A 496 -19.53 5.78 6.54
N ASN A 497 -18.81 4.65 6.57
CA ASN A 497 -18.57 3.79 7.72
C ASN A 497 -19.81 3.25 8.46
N GLY A 498 -20.94 3.72 8.33
CA GLY A 498 -22.18 3.38 9.01
C GLY A 498 -23.04 4.61 9.26
N PHE A 499 -22.53 5.80 8.97
CA PHE A 499 -23.24 7.06 9.17
C PHE A 499 -24.62 7.09 8.51
N ILE A 500 -24.77 6.48 7.33
CA ILE A 500 -26.06 6.35 6.63
C ILE A 500 -26.70 4.99 6.94
N SER A 501 -25.98 3.89 6.71
CA SER A 501 -26.52 2.52 6.75
C SER A 501 -27.06 2.14 8.12
N ASN A 502 -26.47 2.64 9.21
CA ASN A 502 -26.91 2.30 10.57
C ASN A 502 -28.21 2.99 10.97
N LYS A 503 -28.65 4.02 10.24
CA LYS A 503 -29.94 4.70 10.47
C LYS A 503 -31.13 3.96 9.87
N ILE A 504 -30.89 3.00 8.98
CA ILE A 504 -31.92 2.22 8.30
C ILE A 504 -31.95 0.82 8.91
N PRO A 505 -33.02 0.44 9.67
CA PRO A 505 -33.05 -0.80 10.47
C PRO A 505 -32.73 -2.07 9.68
N LEU A 506 -33.26 -2.19 8.46
CA LEU A 506 -33.03 -3.36 7.60
C LEU A 506 -31.55 -3.45 7.15
N ILE A 507 -30.99 -2.34 6.70
CA ILE A 507 -29.60 -2.26 6.23
C ILE A 507 -28.64 -2.50 7.39
N LYS A 508 -28.93 -1.95 8.57
CA LYS A 508 -28.20 -2.17 9.80
C LYS A 508 -28.08 -3.67 10.13
N LYS A 509 -29.17 -4.43 10.00
CA LYS A 509 -29.20 -5.87 10.26
C LYS A 509 -28.23 -6.66 9.36
N PHE A 510 -28.06 -6.23 8.11
CA PHE A 510 -27.12 -6.84 7.16
C PHE A 510 -25.68 -6.33 7.32
N LYS A 511 -25.41 -5.40 8.23
CA LYS A 511 -24.08 -4.80 8.44
C LYS A 511 -23.45 -4.23 7.17
N LEU A 512 -24.26 -3.72 6.26
CA LEU A 512 -23.83 -3.08 5.03
C LEU A 512 -23.22 -1.71 5.33
N ARG A 513 -22.26 -1.30 4.51
CA ARG A 513 -21.66 0.03 4.57
C ARG A 513 -21.87 0.76 3.26
N THR A 514 -22.18 2.03 3.37
CA THR A 514 -22.41 2.90 2.21
C THR A 514 -21.07 3.46 1.74
N LEU A 515 -20.88 3.43 0.43
CA LEU A 515 -19.76 4.02 -0.28
C LEU A 515 -20.30 4.85 -1.43
N ALA A 516 -19.79 6.06 -1.60
CA ALA A 516 -20.07 6.90 -2.77
C ALA A 516 -18.77 7.20 -3.50
N THR A 517 -18.79 7.09 -4.82
CA THR A 517 -17.63 7.38 -5.66
C THR A 517 -17.98 8.43 -6.68
N PHE A 518 -17.14 9.45 -6.79
CA PHE A 518 -17.17 10.44 -7.85
C PHE A 518 -15.84 10.40 -8.62
N ARG A 519 -15.91 10.32 -9.94
CA ARG A 519 -14.75 10.25 -10.83
C ARG A 519 -14.96 11.15 -12.01
N PHE A 520 -13.92 11.87 -12.40
CA PHE A 520 -13.92 12.66 -13.62
C PHE A 520 -12.58 12.57 -14.33
N ALA A 521 -12.60 12.68 -15.63
CA ALA A 521 -11.43 12.86 -16.49
C ALA A 521 -11.73 13.94 -17.52
N TYR A 522 -10.78 14.81 -17.73
CA TYR A 522 -10.76 15.79 -18.79
C TYR A 522 -9.42 15.67 -19.52
N GLY A 523 -9.45 15.76 -20.84
CA GLY A 523 -8.23 15.69 -21.64
C GLY A 523 -8.38 16.38 -22.98
N SER A 524 -7.25 16.73 -23.57
CA SER A 524 -7.15 17.30 -24.91
C SER A 524 -5.96 16.73 -25.64
N THR A 525 -6.04 16.75 -26.99
CA THR A 525 -4.97 16.32 -27.88
C THR A 525 -4.69 17.44 -28.87
N THR A 526 -3.43 17.84 -28.97
CA THR A 526 -3.01 18.87 -29.93
C THR A 526 -3.25 18.39 -31.38
N ALA A 527 -3.51 19.32 -32.29
CA ALA A 527 -3.73 19.00 -33.70
C ALA A 527 -2.56 18.19 -34.29
N GLN A 528 -1.33 18.53 -33.95
CA GLN A 528 -0.14 17.83 -34.44
C GLN A 528 -0.11 16.36 -33.99
N ASN A 529 -0.40 16.09 -32.71
CA ASN A 529 -0.48 14.72 -32.19
C ASN A 529 -1.66 13.94 -32.77
N ARG A 530 -2.77 14.62 -33.03
CA ARG A 530 -3.93 14.05 -33.69
C ARG A 530 -3.62 13.67 -35.14
N ASP A 531 -2.96 14.56 -35.88
CA ASP A 531 -2.65 14.36 -37.30
C ASP A 531 -1.71 13.19 -37.55
N ILE A 532 -0.64 13.03 -36.79
CA ILE A 532 0.28 11.89 -36.97
C ILE A 532 -0.32 10.55 -36.60
N ASN A 533 -1.31 10.55 -35.72
CA ASN A 533 -1.96 9.37 -35.21
C ASN A 533 -3.31 9.07 -35.91
N LYS A 534 -3.69 9.82 -36.95
CA LYS A 534 -4.93 9.62 -37.73
C LYS A 534 -4.95 8.38 -38.61
N SER A 535 -3.81 7.76 -38.86
CA SER A 535 -3.77 6.59 -39.69
C SER A 535 -4.41 5.41 -38.99
N ASN A 536 -5.70 5.19 -39.26
CA ASN A 536 -6.27 3.88 -39.30
C ASN A 536 -6.39 3.06 -38.07
N LEU A 537 -7.38 2.39 -37.77
CA LEU A 537 -7.52 1.35 -36.76
C LEU A 537 -7.23 1.81 -35.32
N GLN A 538 -6.89 3.06 -35.13
CA GLN A 538 -7.01 3.74 -33.87
C GLN A 538 -8.48 3.97 -33.66
N TYR A 539 -9.06 2.99 -33.02
CA TYR A 539 -10.40 3.17 -32.62
C TYR A 539 -10.48 4.33 -31.67
N ASN A 540 -11.60 5.04 -31.72
CA ASN A 540 -11.98 6.06 -30.76
C ASN A 540 -10.87 7.07 -30.39
N SER A 541 -10.10 7.53 -31.36
CA SER A 541 -9.55 8.85 -31.21
C SER A 541 -10.74 9.80 -31.10
N PRO A 542 -10.92 10.52 -29.99
CA PRO A 542 -12.08 11.41 -29.91
C PRO A 542 -11.99 12.48 -30.98
N ASP A 543 -12.71 12.29 -32.07
CA ASP A 543 -13.05 13.37 -32.99
C ASP A 543 -14.07 14.31 -32.35
N SER A 544 -14.55 14.01 -31.20
CA SER A 544 -15.53 14.80 -30.48
C SER A 544 -14.87 15.61 -29.36
N GLU A 545 -15.13 16.88 -29.35
CA GLU A 545 -14.73 17.85 -28.32
C GLU A 545 -15.34 17.58 -26.92
N LEU A 546 -16.02 16.46 -26.75
CA LEU A 546 -16.78 16.10 -25.55
C LEU A 546 -16.50 14.66 -25.12
N TYR A 547 -15.51 14.48 -24.26
CA TYR A 547 -15.41 13.35 -23.34
C TYR A 547 -14.96 13.81 -21.95
#